data_37ec6fae9509f3189ec212511d5edf45
#
_entry.id   37ec6fae9509f3189ec212511d5edf45
#
_cell.length_a   1.000
_cell.length_b   1.000
_cell.length_c   1.000
_cell.angle_alpha   90.00
_cell.angle_beta   90.00
_cell.angle_gamma   90.00
#
_symmetry.space_group_name_H-M   'P 1'
#
loop_
_entity.id
_entity.type
_entity.pdbx_description
1 polymer ?
#
loop_
_entity_poly.entity_id
_entity_poly.type
_entity_poly.pdbx_seq_one_letter_code
_entity_poly.pdbx_strand_id
1 'polypeptide(L)'
;FWPQEWSTYAYTFLFSKGSIIGTAYKNTIIATVVGTILCVISVGLYAYPISRKDFRWRNVFTFISFFTMLFNAGTVPFYVPCRQILGIGNSVLALFLPMSFSAYWVIIMRTFYQSNVPDSIIESARIDGAGEWRTLIQIVLPLATPGLATVALFAAIGIWNNFFNCLLLVDEDGEASRELFKIEQYVDMLLSY
;
A
#
# COMPACT_ATOMS: atom_id res chain seq x y z
N PHE A 1 -19.16 -19.97 28.64
CA PHE A 1 -17.81 -19.57 28.22
C PHE A 1 -17.32 -18.31 28.96
N TRP A 2 -17.45 -18.28 30.28
CA TRP A 2 -16.81 -17.25 31.12
C TRP A 2 -15.55 -17.86 31.71
N PRO A 3 -14.39 -17.17 31.65
CA PRO A 3 -13.17 -17.66 32.27
C PRO A 3 -13.36 -17.75 33.76
N GLN A 4 -12.97 -18.88 34.36
CA GLN A 4 -13.07 -19.11 35.81
C GLN A 4 -12.04 -18.28 36.58
N GLU A 5 -10.92 -17.94 35.93
CA GLU A 5 -9.88 -17.07 36.48
C GLU A 5 -9.38 -16.08 35.42
N TRP A 6 -9.25 -14.82 35.80
CA TRP A 6 -8.64 -13.78 34.93
C TRP A 6 -7.13 -13.84 35.09
N SER A 7 -6.42 -14.28 34.02
CA SER A 7 -4.97 -14.35 34.02
C SER A 7 -4.37 -13.36 33.06
N THR A 8 -3.39 -12.57 33.51
CA THR A 8 -2.55 -11.69 32.68
C THR A 8 -1.29 -12.40 32.18
N TYR A 9 -1.16 -13.71 32.41
CA TYR A 9 0.03 -14.48 32.07
C TYR A 9 0.40 -14.42 30.61
N ALA A 10 -0.57 -14.48 29.72
CA ALA A 10 -0.35 -14.36 28.26
C ALA A 10 0.33 -13.02 27.89
N TYR A 11 -0.11 -11.92 28.49
CA TYR A 11 0.51 -10.60 28.26
C TYR A 11 1.93 -10.53 28.85
N THR A 12 2.12 -11.02 30.05
CA THR A 12 3.45 -11.06 30.70
C THR A 12 4.44 -11.92 29.90
N PHE A 13 3.96 -13.04 29.37
CA PHE A 13 4.75 -13.92 28.51
C PHE A 13 5.12 -13.26 27.16
N LEU A 14 4.18 -12.59 26.51
CA LEU A 14 4.40 -11.85 25.28
C LEU A 14 5.41 -10.72 25.48
N PHE A 15 5.30 -9.97 26.58
CA PHE A 15 6.20 -8.86 26.89
C PHE A 15 7.55 -9.29 27.49
N SER A 16 7.64 -10.48 28.10
CA SER A 16 8.93 -11.01 28.58
C SER A 16 9.87 -11.43 27.46
N LYS A 17 9.33 -11.76 26.27
CA LYS A 17 10.08 -11.97 25.01
C LYS A 17 10.05 -10.73 24.10
N GLY A 18 10.03 -9.55 24.69
CA GLY A 18 9.73 -8.25 24.10
C GLY A 18 10.52 -7.83 22.86
N SER A 19 11.63 -8.50 22.49
CA SER A 19 12.36 -8.20 21.28
C SER A 19 11.60 -8.60 20.00
N ILE A 20 10.91 -9.73 20.00
CA ILE A 20 10.24 -10.28 18.80
C ILE A 20 9.02 -9.43 18.44
N ILE A 21 8.15 -9.15 19.41
CA ILE A 21 6.97 -8.30 19.19
C ILE A 21 7.37 -6.88 18.83
N GLY A 22 8.38 -6.33 19.52
CA GLY A 22 8.90 -4.99 19.23
C GLY A 22 9.41 -4.87 17.80
N THR A 23 10.16 -5.85 17.31
CA THR A 23 10.68 -5.87 15.94
C THR A 23 9.54 -6.04 14.92
N ALA A 24 8.57 -6.90 15.17
CA ALA A 24 7.41 -7.07 14.29
C ALA A 24 6.60 -5.78 14.17
N TYR A 25 6.25 -5.13 15.29
CA TYR A 25 5.57 -3.83 15.27
C TYR A 25 6.37 -2.75 14.55
N LYS A 26 7.68 -2.68 14.80
CA LYS A 26 8.57 -1.73 14.10
C LYS A 26 8.52 -1.93 12.58
N ASN A 27 8.64 -3.18 12.12
CA ASN A 27 8.61 -3.50 10.69
C ASN A 27 7.24 -3.18 10.07
N THR A 28 6.15 -3.51 10.76
CA THR A 28 4.78 -3.18 10.32
C THR A 28 4.57 -1.67 10.24
N ILE A 29 5.01 -0.90 11.23
CA ILE A 29 4.89 0.56 11.21
C ILE A 29 5.70 1.15 10.05
N ILE A 30 6.95 0.72 9.86
CA ILE A 30 7.79 1.18 8.75
C ILE A 30 7.13 0.84 7.40
N ALA A 31 6.71 -0.41 7.23
CA ALA A 31 6.04 -0.86 6.00
C ALA A 31 4.77 -0.04 5.72
N THR A 32 3.94 0.19 6.74
CA THR A 32 2.69 0.96 6.59
C THR A 32 2.97 2.41 6.23
N VAL A 33 3.87 3.09 6.95
CA VAL A 33 4.15 4.50 6.68
C VAL A 33 4.79 4.68 5.31
N VAL A 34 5.87 3.95 5.03
CA VAL A 34 6.60 4.07 3.75
C VAL A 34 5.72 3.62 2.58
N GLY A 35 5.04 2.49 2.71
CA GLY A 35 4.16 1.96 1.67
C GLY A 35 2.97 2.87 1.37
N THR A 36 2.37 3.49 2.39
CA THR A 36 1.29 4.47 2.21
C THR A 36 1.77 5.71 1.47
N ILE A 37 2.92 6.28 1.86
CA ILE A 37 3.50 7.43 1.18
C ILE A 37 3.78 7.11 -0.29
N LEU A 38 4.41 5.96 -0.58
CA LEU A 38 4.67 5.52 -1.94
C LEU A 38 3.39 5.30 -2.74
N CYS A 39 2.35 4.71 -2.11
CA CYS A 39 1.05 4.50 -2.75
C CYS A 39 0.41 5.84 -3.13
N VAL A 40 0.34 6.79 -2.21
CA VAL A 40 -0.26 8.12 -2.47
C VAL A 40 0.49 8.86 -3.57
N ILE A 41 1.82 8.85 -3.53
CA ILE A 41 2.64 9.49 -4.57
C ILE A 41 2.43 8.82 -5.92
N SER A 42 2.55 7.51 -6.01
CA SER A 42 2.44 6.77 -7.27
C SER A 42 1.05 6.88 -7.89
N VAL A 43 0.00 6.73 -7.06
CA VAL A 43 -1.40 6.87 -7.47
C VAL A 43 -1.70 8.31 -7.89
N GLY A 44 -1.28 9.30 -7.09
CA GLY A 44 -1.50 10.71 -7.38
C GLY A 44 -0.84 11.16 -8.68
N LEU A 45 0.42 10.77 -8.89
CA LEU A 45 1.17 11.09 -10.11
C LEU A 45 0.62 10.39 -11.35
N TYR A 46 0.24 9.11 -11.24
CA TYR A 46 -0.28 8.36 -12.37
C TYR A 46 -1.71 8.76 -12.74
N ALA A 47 -2.56 9.03 -11.76
CA ALA A 47 -3.95 9.39 -11.98
C ALA A 47 -4.12 10.77 -12.64
N TYR A 48 -3.19 11.70 -12.41
CA TYR A 48 -3.27 13.06 -12.96
C TYR A 48 -3.29 13.09 -14.49
N PRO A 49 -2.27 12.59 -15.22
CA PRO A 49 -2.28 12.65 -16.69
C PRO A 49 -3.48 11.93 -17.30
N ILE A 50 -3.88 10.78 -16.75
CA ILE A 50 -5.02 10.03 -17.29
C ILE A 50 -6.39 10.69 -16.98
N SER A 51 -6.44 11.62 -16.04
CA SER A 51 -7.63 12.43 -15.77
C SER A 51 -7.83 13.56 -16.80
N ARG A 52 -6.76 14.00 -17.43
CA ARG A 52 -6.75 15.17 -18.33
C ARG A 52 -7.30 14.82 -19.71
N LYS A 53 -8.14 15.72 -20.27
CA LYS A 53 -8.70 15.57 -21.63
C LYS A 53 -7.64 15.72 -22.70
N ASP A 54 -6.64 16.55 -22.45
CA ASP A 54 -5.57 16.90 -23.41
C ASP A 54 -4.55 15.77 -23.58
N PHE A 55 -4.50 14.81 -22.66
CA PHE A 55 -3.56 13.70 -22.73
C PHE A 55 -4.01 12.68 -23.78
N ARG A 56 -3.31 12.63 -24.91
CA ARG A 56 -3.64 11.79 -26.07
C ARG A 56 -3.83 10.30 -25.71
N TRP A 57 -2.98 9.78 -24.83
CA TRP A 57 -2.93 8.36 -24.46
C TRP A 57 -3.79 7.99 -23.24
N ARG A 58 -4.60 8.92 -22.73
CA ARG A 58 -5.39 8.71 -21.51
C ARG A 58 -6.24 7.44 -21.54
N ASN A 59 -6.86 7.15 -22.70
CA ASN A 59 -7.76 5.99 -22.83
C ASN A 59 -6.97 4.69 -22.82
N VAL A 60 -5.77 4.66 -23.40
CA VAL A 60 -4.90 3.49 -23.42
C VAL A 60 -4.41 3.18 -22.00
N PHE A 61 -3.88 4.18 -21.28
CA PHE A 61 -3.43 3.98 -19.89
C PHE A 61 -4.56 3.66 -18.95
N THR A 62 -5.75 4.24 -19.14
CA THR A 62 -6.95 3.88 -18.37
C THR A 62 -7.37 2.44 -18.66
N PHE A 63 -7.34 2.02 -19.92
CA PHE A 63 -7.66 0.63 -20.30
C PHE A 63 -6.67 -0.36 -19.70
N ILE A 64 -5.35 -0.08 -19.76
CA ILE A 64 -4.32 -0.91 -19.14
C ILE A 64 -4.58 -1.06 -17.64
N SER A 65 -4.86 0.05 -16.94
CA SER A 65 -5.16 0.01 -15.50
C SER A 65 -6.41 -0.81 -15.20
N PHE A 66 -7.45 -0.65 -16.00
CA PHE A 66 -8.70 -1.41 -15.85
C PHE A 66 -8.50 -2.90 -16.18
N PHE A 67 -7.72 -3.19 -17.21
CA PHE A 67 -7.39 -4.55 -17.60
C PHE A 67 -6.63 -5.30 -16.48
N THR A 68 -5.60 -4.68 -15.89
CA THR A 68 -4.85 -5.28 -14.77
C THR A 68 -5.71 -5.50 -13.52
N MET A 69 -6.77 -4.71 -13.34
CA MET A 69 -7.72 -4.90 -12.25
C MET A 69 -8.64 -6.11 -12.48
N LEU A 70 -9.09 -6.33 -13.72
CA LEU A 70 -9.98 -7.43 -14.07
C LEU A 70 -9.25 -8.78 -14.19
N PHE A 71 -8.04 -8.78 -14.69
CA PHE A 71 -7.25 -9.99 -14.94
C PHE A 71 -6.19 -10.16 -13.86
N ASN A 72 -6.56 -10.83 -12.78
CA ASN A 72 -5.60 -11.24 -11.76
C ASN A 72 -4.93 -12.55 -12.20
N ALA A 73 -3.62 -12.49 -12.39
CA ALA A 73 -2.84 -13.65 -12.83
C ALA A 73 -2.65 -14.72 -11.73
N GLY A 74 -3.04 -14.43 -10.51
CA GLY A 74 -2.90 -15.35 -9.37
C GLY A 74 -1.57 -15.23 -8.63
N THR A 75 -1.35 -16.15 -7.69
CA THR A 75 -0.24 -16.09 -6.73
C THR A 75 1.11 -16.38 -7.37
N VAL A 76 1.20 -17.36 -8.29
CA VAL A 76 2.47 -17.76 -8.90
C VAL A 76 3.08 -16.67 -9.78
N PRO A 77 2.33 -16.05 -10.70
CA PRO A 77 2.83 -14.90 -11.46
C PRO A 77 3.13 -13.65 -10.62
N PHE A 78 2.59 -13.57 -9.42
CA PHE A 78 2.96 -12.53 -8.45
C PHE A 78 4.28 -12.85 -7.73
N TYR A 79 4.45 -14.10 -7.28
CA TYR A 79 5.61 -14.55 -6.52
C TYR A 79 6.91 -14.49 -7.32
N VAL A 80 6.88 -15.02 -8.55
CA VAL A 80 8.09 -15.15 -9.40
C VAL A 80 8.74 -13.79 -9.68
N PRO A 81 8.04 -12.74 -10.14
CA PRO A 81 8.65 -11.44 -10.34
C PRO A 81 9.18 -10.81 -9.04
N CYS A 82 8.43 -10.91 -7.94
CA CYS A 82 8.86 -10.33 -6.67
C CYS A 82 10.16 -10.96 -6.16
N ARG A 83 10.30 -12.28 -6.30
CA ARG A 83 11.45 -13.00 -5.75
C ARG A 83 12.62 -13.09 -6.72
N GLN A 84 12.38 -13.41 -8.00
CA GLN A 84 13.44 -13.67 -8.97
C GLN A 84 13.88 -12.44 -9.76
N ILE A 85 12.96 -11.51 -10.06
CA ILE A 85 13.28 -10.33 -10.87
C ILE A 85 13.66 -9.15 -9.97
N LEU A 86 12.82 -8.85 -9.00
CA LEU A 86 13.02 -7.70 -8.10
C LEU A 86 13.95 -8.03 -6.92
N GLY A 87 14.12 -9.33 -6.58
CA GLY A 87 14.96 -9.74 -5.48
C GLY A 87 14.54 -9.23 -4.11
N ILE A 88 13.24 -8.89 -3.95
CA ILE A 88 12.72 -8.30 -2.70
C ILE A 88 12.33 -9.34 -1.64
N GLY A 89 12.45 -10.63 -1.96
CA GLY A 89 12.22 -11.70 -0.98
C GLY A 89 13.07 -11.51 0.27
N ASN A 90 12.57 -11.93 1.41
CA ASN A 90 13.24 -11.84 2.72
C ASN A 90 13.63 -10.41 3.15
N SER A 91 12.92 -9.39 2.67
CA SER A 91 13.17 -8.00 3.01
C SER A 91 11.89 -7.28 3.44
N VAL A 92 12.03 -6.19 4.19
CA VAL A 92 10.90 -5.33 4.56
C VAL A 92 10.22 -4.75 3.33
N LEU A 93 10.93 -4.63 2.19
CA LEU A 93 10.36 -4.19 0.92
C LEU A 93 9.26 -5.12 0.41
N ALA A 94 9.35 -6.42 0.67
CA ALA A 94 8.33 -7.39 0.31
C ALA A 94 6.97 -7.10 0.92
N LEU A 95 6.93 -6.47 2.10
CA LEU A 95 5.71 -6.18 2.84
C LEU A 95 4.88 -5.06 2.19
N PHE A 96 5.51 -4.05 1.63
CA PHE A 96 4.79 -2.88 1.14
C PHE A 96 4.97 -2.58 -0.36
N LEU A 97 6.10 -2.93 -0.98
CA LEU A 97 6.36 -2.55 -2.37
C LEU A 97 5.30 -3.07 -3.36
N PRO A 98 4.85 -4.33 -3.28
CA PRO A 98 3.78 -4.82 -4.16
C PRO A 98 2.45 -4.10 -3.98
N MET A 99 2.19 -3.54 -2.79
CA MET A 99 0.96 -2.81 -2.46
C MET A 99 1.07 -1.29 -2.68
N SER A 100 2.27 -0.79 -2.98
CA SER A 100 2.53 0.64 -3.19
C SER A 100 1.90 1.19 -4.47
N PHE A 101 1.35 0.35 -5.33
CA PHE A 101 0.61 0.74 -6.52
C PHE A 101 -0.61 -0.15 -6.70
N SER A 102 -1.79 0.47 -6.88
CA SER A 102 -3.03 -0.25 -7.14
C SER A 102 -3.82 0.47 -8.23
N ALA A 103 -4.14 -0.26 -9.29
CA ALA A 103 -4.97 0.24 -10.38
C ALA A 103 -6.37 0.68 -9.91
N TYR A 104 -6.90 0.05 -8.86
CA TYR A 104 -8.17 0.43 -8.24
C TYR A 104 -8.13 1.87 -7.69
N TRP A 105 -7.11 2.20 -6.90
CA TRP A 105 -6.95 3.56 -6.36
C TRP A 105 -6.65 4.58 -7.45
N VAL A 106 -5.94 4.19 -8.50
CA VAL A 106 -5.70 5.05 -9.68
C VAL A 106 -7.01 5.46 -10.34
N ILE A 107 -7.94 4.52 -10.57
CA ILE A 107 -9.22 4.83 -11.22
C ILE A 107 -10.10 5.71 -10.32
N ILE A 108 -10.12 5.45 -9.01
CA ILE A 108 -10.83 6.30 -8.05
C ILE A 108 -10.24 7.71 -8.07
N MET A 109 -8.93 7.83 -7.98
CA MET A 109 -8.27 9.13 -7.93
C MET A 109 -8.40 9.89 -9.25
N ARG A 110 -8.35 9.20 -10.40
CA ARG A 110 -8.68 9.77 -11.71
C ARG A 110 -10.08 10.39 -11.72
N THR A 111 -11.07 9.66 -11.25
CA THR A 111 -12.46 10.14 -11.19
C THR A 111 -12.58 11.32 -10.25
N PHE A 112 -11.89 11.28 -9.12
CA PHE A 112 -11.85 12.38 -8.16
C PHE A 112 -11.25 13.65 -8.78
N TYR A 113 -10.14 13.55 -9.50
CA TYR A 113 -9.56 14.69 -10.24
C TYR A 113 -10.53 15.28 -11.27
N GLN A 114 -11.23 14.41 -12.01
CA GLN A 114 -12.18 14.87 -13.03
C GLN A 114 -13.40 15.61 -12.46
N SER A 115 -13.86 15.22 -11.27
CA SER A 115 -15.03 15.81 -10.64
C SER A 115 -14.73 17.05 -9.79
N ASN A 116 -13.54 17.12 -9.17
CA ASN A 116 -13.23 18.14 -8.18
C ASN A 116 -12.22 19.19 -8.65
N VAL A 117 -11.55 18.97 -9.80
CA VAL A 117 -10.62 19.93 -10.36
C VAL A 117 -11.17 20.46 -11.69
N PRO A 118 -11.83 21.64 -11.71
CA PRO A 118 -12.38 22.23 -12.94
C PRO A 118 -11.30 22.49 -13.99
N ASP A 119 -11.60 22.18 -15.25
CA ASP A 119 -10.69 22.43 -16.37
C ASP A 119 -10.30 23.91 -16.48
N SER A 120 -11.24 24.85 -16.15
CA SER A 120 -11.02 26.29 -16.17
C SER A 120 -9.86 26.76 -15.27
N ILE A 121 -9.67 26.13 -14.10
CA ILE A 121 -8.57 26.48 -13.19
C ILE A 121 -7.21 26.11 -13.83
N ILE A 122 -7.16 24.99 -14.53
CA ILE A 122 -5.94 24.53 -15.18
C ILE A 122 -5.64 25.34 -16.43
N GLU A 123 -6.68 25.73 -17.19
CA GLU A 123 -6.54 26.64 -18.34
C GLU A 123 -6.02 28.01 -17.90
N SER A 124 -6.57 28.56 -16.80
CA SER A 124 -6.06 29.82 -16.24
C SER A 124 -4.60 29.72 -15.82
N ALA A 125 -4.22 28.63 -15.16
CA ALA A 125 -2.82 28.40 -14.77
C ALA A 125 -1.87 28.31 -15.97
N ARG A 126 -2.33 27.73 -17.09
CA ARG A 126 -1.56 27.69 -18.34
C ARG A 126 -1.41 29.07 -18.97
N ILE A 127 -2.45 29.91 -18.94
CA ILE A 127 -2.39 31.30 -19.39
C ILE A 127 -1.36 32.08 -18.57
N ASP A 128 -1.30 31.82 -17.26
CA ASP A 128 -0.32 32.40 -16.33
C ASP A 128 1.11 31.82 -16.50
N GLY A 129 1.32 30.93 -17.48
CA GLY A 129 2.63 30.34 -17.77
C GLY A 129 3.05 29.21 -16.84
N ALA A 130 2.12 28.63 -16.04
CA ALA A 130 2.43 27.50 -15.19
C ALA A 130 2.64 26.22 -16.03
N GLY A 131 3.79 25.56 -15.83
CA GLY A 131 4.05 24.23 -16.40
C GLY A 131 3.25 23.13 -15.69
N GLU A 132 3.14 21.96 -16.31
CA GLU A 132 2.34 20.81 -15.82
C GLU A 132 2.70 20.40 -14.38
N TRP A 133 3.99 20.36 -14.02
CA TRP A 133 4.44 20.05 -12.67
C TRP A 133 4.01 21.09 -11.65
N ARG A 134 4.09 22.36 -12.00
CA ARG A 134 3.66 23.45 -11.13
C ARG A 134 2.16 23.40 -10.93
N THR A 135 1.40 23.16 -11.99
CA THR A 135 -0.07 22.99 -11.93
C THR A 135 -0.44 21.80 -11.06
N LEU A 136 0.22 20.65 -11.20
CA LEU A 136 -0.02 19.50 -10.38
C LEU A 136 0.23 19.79 -8.89
N ILE A 137 1.43 20.28 -8.56
CA ILE A 137 1.86 20.39 -7.15
C ILE A 137 1.14 21.55 -6.44
N GLN A 138 0.99 22.70 -7.11
CA GLN A 138 0.48 23.90 -6.45
C GLN A 138 -1.05 24.06 -6.53
N ILE A 139 -1.70 23.41 -7.49
CA ILE A 139 -3.13 23.58 -7.73
C ILE A 139 -3.88 22.27 -7.53
N VAL A 140 -3.53 21.23 -8.27
CA VAL A 140 -4.31 19.99 -8.31
C VAL A 140 -4.20 19.20 -7.02
N LEU A 141 -2.99 18.96 -6.50
CA LEU A 141 -2.80 18.19 -5.26
C LEU A 141 -3.48 18.84 -4.05
N PRO A 142 -3.38 20.16 -3.81
CA PRO A 142 -4.12 20.79 -2.73
C PRO A 142 -5.64 20.66 -2.85
N LEU A 143 -6.20 20.83 -4.04
CA LEU A 143 -7.64 20.65 -4.29
C LEU A 143 -8.07 19.19 -4.13
N ALA A 144 -7.18 18.26 -4.40
CA ALA A 144 -7.45 16.83 -4.31
C ALA A 144 -7.07 16.19 -2.97
N THR A 145 -6.66 16.98 -1.99
CA THR A 145 -6.28 16.49 -0.65
C THR A 145 -7.30 15.53 -0.02
N PRO A 146 -8.63 15.76 -0.08
CA PRO A 146 -9.59 14.82 0.48
C PRO A 146 -9.58 13.44 -0.20
N GLY A 147 -9.39 13.41 -1.54
CA GLY A 147 -9.26 12.17 -2.29
C GLY A 147 -7.97 11.42 -1.94
N LEU A 148 -6.85 12.15 -1.87
CA LEU A 148 -5.56 11.59 -1.49
C LEU A 148 -5.57 11.07 -0.05
N ALA A 149 -6.22 11.78 0.88
CA ALA A 149 -6.38 11.33 2.27
C ALA A 149 -7.18 10.02 2.36
N THR A 150 -8.22 9.88 1.52
CA THR A 150 -9.00 8.64 1.43
C THR A 150 -8.13 7.49 0.92
N VAL A 151 -7.36 7.70 -0.15
CA VAL A 151 -6.42 6.70 -0.67
C VAL A 151 -5.38 6.33 0.39
N ALA A 152 -4.83 7.33 1.09
CA ALA A 152 -3.86 7.10 2.16
C ALA A 152 -4.42 6.23 3.28
N LEU A 153 -5.64 6.53 3.74
CA LEU A 153 -6.29 5.77 4.81
C LEU A 153 -6.47 4.30 4.42
N PHE A 154 -7.06 4.04 3.26
CA PHE A 154 -7.31 2.68 2.82
C PHE A 154 -6.02 1.91 2.47
N ALA A 155 -5.03 2.58 1.89
CA ALA A 155 -3.72 1.98 1.64
C ALA A 155 -3.04 1.61 2.97
N ALA A 156 -3.07 2.50 3.97
CA ALA A 156 -2.50 2.23 5.29
C ALA A 156 -3.16 1.01 5.96
N ILE A 157 -4.49 0.94 5.96
CA ILE A 157 -5.23 -0.20 6.51
C ILE A 157 -4.91 -1.48 5.75
N GLY A 158 -4.83 -1.42 4.41
CA GLY A 158 -4.51 -2.57 3.58
C GLY A 158 -3.10 -3.11 3.84
N ILE A 159 -2.10 -2.23 3.95
CA ILE A 159 -0.71 -2.63 4.22
C ILE A 159 -0.57 -3.15 5.66
N TRP A 160 -1.20 -2.48 6.63
CA TRP A 160 -1.18 -2.91 8.04
C TRP A 160 -1.71 -4.32 8.25
N ASN A 161 -2.81 -4.66 7.56
CA ASN A 161 -3.46 -5.97 7.69
C ASN A 161 -2.91 -7.03 6.72
N ASN A 162 -1.87 -6.70 5.96
CA ASN A 162 -1.34 -7.62 4.96
C ASN A 162 -0.33 -8.60 5.56
N PHE A 163 -0.82 -9.77 5.96
CA PHE A 163 0.05 -10.89 6.36
C PHE A 163 0.42 -11.80 5.18
N PHE A 164 -0.40 -11.82 4.12
CA PHE A 164 -0.23 -12.75 2.99
C PHE A 164 1.09 -12.55 2.24
N ASN A 165 1.51 -11.31 2.01
CA ASN A 165 2.80 -11.03 1.37
C ASN A 165 3.96 -11.50 2.26
N CYS A 166 3.80 -11.43 3.57
CA CYS A 166 4.78 -11.93 4.52
C CYS A 166 4.93 -13.45 4.37
N LEU A 167 3.82 -14.20 4.44
CA LEU A 167 3.82 -15.65 4.27
C LEU A 167 4.40 -16.11 2.94
N LEU A 168 4.16 -15.33 1.87
CA LEU A 168 4.54 -15.72 0.53
C LEU A 168 5.97 -15.37 0.17
N LEU A 169 6.46 -14.20 0.60
CA LEU A 169 7.72 -13.62 0.13
C LEU A 169 8.85 -13.70 1.16
N VAL A 170 8.54 -14.04 2.42
CA VAL A 170 9.52 -14.11 3.51
C VAL A 170 9.67 -15.56 3.93
N ASP A 171 10.85 -16.15 3.74
CA ASP A 171 11.13 -17.54 4.11
C ASP A 171 11.56 -17.67 5.57
N GLU A 172 11.45 -18.89 6.12
CA GLU A 172 11.90 -19.21 7.48
C GLU A 172 13.39 -18.95 7.74
N ASP A 173 14.20 -18.96 6.70
CA ASP A 173 15.66 -18.81 6.79
C ASP A 173 16.13 -17.34 6.81
N GLY A 174 15.26 -16.36 6.54
CA GLY A 174 15.58 -14.94 6.62
C GLY A 174 15.46 -14.39 8.05
N GLU A 175 16.36 -13.49 8.48
CA GLU A 175 16.29 -12.87 9.83
C GLU A 175 14.94 -12.18 10.10
N ALA A 176 14.35 -11.53 9.08
CA ALA A 176 13.02 -10.93 9.19
C ALA A 176 11.90 -11.99 9.32
N SER A 177 12.09 -13.17 8.73
CA SER A 177 11.17 -14.30 8.74
C SER A 177 11.14 -14.99 10.09
N ARG A 178 12.30 -15.28 10.66
CA ARG A 178 12.37 -15.98 11.96
C ARG A 178 11.61 -15.25 13.06
N GLU A 179 11.51 -13.93 12.94
CA GLU A 179 10.80 -13.12 13.94
C GLU A 179 9.28 -13.06 13.70
N LEU A 180 8.84 -13.10 12.43
CA LEU A 180 7.41 -13.08 12.08
C LEU A 180 6.77 -14.47 12.21
N PHE A 181 7.48 -15.52 11.83
CA PHE A 181 7.01 -16.92 11.93
C PHE A 181 6.92 -17.40 13.37
N LYS A 182 7.79 -16.92 14.25
CA LYS A 182 7.70 -17.21 15.68
C LYS A 182 6.40 -16.70 16.30
N ILE A 183 5.84 -15.60 15.80
CA ILE A 183 4.54 -15.09 16.27
C ILE A 183 3.42 -16.06 15.89
N GLU A 184 3.44 -16.60 14.68
CA GLU A 184 2.44 -17.56 14.20
C GLU A 184 2.49 -18.86 14.99
N GLN A 185 3.68 -19.42 15.23
CA GLN A 185 3.85 -20.58 16.12
C GLN A 185 3.36 -20.31 17.55
N TYR A 186 3.52 -19.10 18.06
CA TYR A 186 3.02 -18.74 19.38
C TYR A 186 1.49 -18.57 19.41
N VAL A 187 0.90 -18.05 18.34
CA VAL A 187 -0.56 -17.96 18.20
C VAL A 187 -1.17 -19.35 18.10
N ASP A 188 -0.60 -20.25 17.30
CA ASP A 188 -1.05 -21.65 17.19
C ASP A 188 -0.89 -22.41 18.50
N MET A 189 0.19 -22.18 19.22
CA MET A 189 0.40 -22.77 20.55
C MET A 189 -0.62 -22.26 21.58
N LEU A 190 -1.01 -20.98 21.52
CA LEU A 190 -2.02 -20.40 22.39
C LEU A 190 -3.45 -20.84 22.04
N LEU A 191 -3.72 -21.16 20.78
CA LEU A 191 -5.02 -21.66 20.33
C LEU A 191 -5.20 -23.18 20.56
N SER A 192 -4.11 -23.91 20.82
CA SER A 192 -4.11 -25.35 21.09
C SER A 192 -4.32 -25.71 22.59
N TYR A 193 -4.35 -24.73 23.47
CA TYR A 193 -4.72 -24.82 24.89
C TYR A 193 -6.12 -24.25 25.11
#